data_35f34ca49df8d83e8523eff4807666c3
#
_entry.id   35f34ca49df8d83e8523eff4807666c3
#
_cell.length_a   1.000
_cell.length_b   1.000
_cell.length_c   1.000
_cell.angle_alpha   90.00
_cell.angle_beta   90.00
_cell.angle_gamma   90.00
#
_symmetry.space_group_name_H-M   'P 1'
#
loop_
_entity.id
_entity.type
_entity.pdbx_description
1 polymer ?
#
loop_
_entity_poly.entity_id
_entity_poly.type
_entity_poly.pdbx_seq_one_letter_code
_entity_poly.pdbx_strand_id
1 'polypeptide(L)'
;LVIVLSDLDLGMNLRMSSKFQTDQSPLKRGKVLKEMDLENRDFSAYKEAGDGISSRTLPGIQHSKGAYLNRGSGHNEKAEYSERQEDYSWKLDKLNKKWKTAKTRVPPSVIELSSKTKLAFITFGPNTDSLKELRDYLLEKNISSNFLRVRSFPFPEDVESFLEEQEEIFVVEQNRDAQLKQLLSGEFPEHSFIMKSILQYDGRPLMFSHIKKQFNSIYFDRKINKIKVIPSQFDF
;
A
#
# COMPACT_ATOMS: atom_id res chain seq x y z
N LEU A 1 -12.68 -2.14 9.38
CA LEU A 1 -12.79 -0.85 8.72
C LEU A 1 -12.03 -0.91 7.40
N VAL A 2 -12.66 -0.51 6.32
CA VAL A 2 -12.04 -0.30 5.00
C VAL A 2 -12.25 1.16 4.63
N ILE A 3 -11.18 1.83 4.18
CA ILE A 3 -11.21 3.20 3.70
C ILE A 3 -10.85 3.17 2.22
N VAL A 4 -11.73 3.71 1.38
CA VAL A 4 -11.50 3.87 -0.06
C VAL A 4 -11.09 5.31 -0.31
N LEU A 5 -9.91 5.49 -0.88
CA LEU A 5 -9.39 6.81 -1.25
C LEU A 5 -9.63 7.04 -2.74
N SER A 6 -10.02 8.27 -3.06
CA SER A 6 -10.18 8.76 -4.43
C SER A 6 -9.61 10.18 -4.51
N ASP A 7 -9.49 10.70 -5.70
CA ASP A 7 -9.09 12.09 -5.94
C ASP A 7 -9.99 12.78 -6.97
N LEU A 8 -9.74 14.07 -7.20
CA LEU A 8 -10.55 14.87 -8.10
C LEU A 8 -10.43 14.39 -9.56
N ASP A 9 -9.23 13.97 -9.98
CA ASP A 9 -9.00 13.51 -11.36
C ASP A 9 -9.79 12.23 -11.65
N LEU A 10 -9.78 11.26 -10.71
CA LEU A 10 -10.61 10.06 -10.80
C LEU A 10 -12.11 10.37 -10.76
N GLY A 11 -12.53 11.36 -9.94
CA GLY A 11 -13.92 11.72 -9.78
C GLY A 11 -14.51 12.53 -10.93
N MET A 12 -13.70 13.30 -11.65
CA MET A 12 -14.14 14.18 -12.74
C MET A 12 -14.00 13.53 -14.13
N ASN A 13 -13.18 12.50 -14.28
CA ASN A 13 -12.98 11.85 -15.56
C ASN A 13 -14.02 10.77 -15.84
N LEU A 14 -14.50 10.77 -17.09
CA LEU A 14 -15.37 9.70 -17.60
C LEU A 14 -14.50 8.60 -18.20
N ARG A 15 -14.67 7.37 -17.72
CA ARG A 15 -13.98 6.18 -18.24
C ARG A 15 -14.99 5.11 -18.65
N MET A 16 -14.76 4.50 -19.77
CA MET A 16 -15.52 3.30 -20.16
C MET A 16 -15.04 2.12 -19.32
N SER A 17 -15.97 1.38 -18.75
CA SER A 17 -15.71 0.13 -18.04
C SER A 17 -16.64 -0.96 -18.51
N SER A 18 -16.23 -2.22 -18.33
CA SER A 18 -17.18 -3.34 -18.46
C SER A 18 -18.31 -3.18 -17.45
N LYS A 19 -19.46 -3.78 -17.71
CA LYS A 19 -20.56 -3.85 -16.75
C LYS A 19 -20.05 -4.47 -15.43
N PHE A 20 -20.34 -3.80 -14.32
CA PHE A 20 -20.01 -4.34 -13.01
C PHE A 20 -20.72 -5.69 -12.81
N GLN A 21 -19.93 -6.71 -12.53
CA GLN A 21 -20.45 -8.00 -12.10
C GLN A 21 -20.64 -7.95 -10.59
N THR A 22 -21.90 -7.89 -10.16
CA THR A 22 -22.23 -8.07 -8.75
C THR A 22 -22.39 -9.57 -8.50
N ASP A 23 -21.45 -10.11 -7.73
CA ASP A 23 -21.61 -11.46 -7.19
C ASP A 23 -22.82 -11.47 -6.26
N GLN A 24 -23.84 -12.28 -6.60
CA GLN A 24 -25.05 -12.43 -5.78
C GLN A 24 -24.83 -13.38 -4.60
N SER A 25 -23.61 -13.91 -4.42
CA SER A 25 -23.30 -14.74 -3.25
C SER A 25 -23.41 -13.91 -1.96
N PRO A 26 -23.80 -14.54 -0.85
CA PRO A 26 -23.89 -13.87 0.44
C PRO A 26 -22.56 -13.23 0.81
N LEU A 27 -22.60 -11.96 1.23
CA LEU A 27 -21.40 -11.25 1.69
C LEU A 27 -20.71 -12.02 2.81
N LYS A 28 -19.44 -12.34 2.60
CA LYS A 28 -18.60 -12.95 3.64
C LYS A 28 -18.32 -11.91 4.73
N ARG A 29 -19.01 -12.01 5.86
CA ARG A 29 -18.91 -11.08 6.97
C ARG A 29 -17.78 -11.38 7.96
N GLY A 30 -16.88 -12.31 7.62
CA GLY A 30 -15.76 -12.74 8.47
C GLY A 30 -16.21 -13.68 9.58
N LYS A 31 -15.57 -13.56 10.76
CA LYS A 31 -15.79 -14.45 11.92
C LYS A 31 -17.03 -14.04 12.73
N VAL A 32 -18.20 -14.02 12.10
CA VAL A 32 -19.48 -13.76 12.78
C VAL A 32 -20.00 -15.06 13.38
N LEU A 33 -20.28 -15.04 14.68
CA LEU A 33 -20.82 -16.15 15.43
C LEU A 33 -22.35 -16.08 15.45
N LYS A 34 -22.98 -17.26 15.38
CA LYS A 34 -24.41 -17.48 15.57
C LYS A 34 -24.70 -18.01 17.00
N GLU A 35 -25.96 -18.12 17.37
CA GLU A 35 -26.41 -18.63 18.68
C GLU A 35 -25.74 -19.94 19.01
N MET A 36 -25.83 -20.94 18.12
CA MET A 36 -25.23 -22.27 18.32
C MET A 36 -23.73 -22.26 18.56
N ASP A 37 -23.01 -21.29 17.96
CA ASP A 37 -21.57 -21.13 18.18
C ASP A 37 -21.29 -20.67 19.63
N LEU A 38 -22.17 -19.84 20.19
CA LEU A 38 -22.02 -19.26 21.53
C LEU A 38 -22.35 -20.28 22.65
N GLU A 39 -23.19 -21.25 22.39
CA GLU A 39 -23.48 -22.34 23.33
C GLU A 39 -22.24 -23.20 23.58
N ASN A 40 -21.49 -23.49 22.54
CA ASN A 40 -20.39 -24.45 22.55
C ASN A 40 -18.99 -23.83 22.68
N ARG A 41 -18.88 -22.49 22.75
CA ARG A 41 -17.61 -21.80 22.81
C ARG A 41 -17.50 -20.84 24.00
N ASP A 42 -16.30 -20.79 24.56
CA ASP A 42 -15.90 -19.66 25.40
C ASP A 42 -15.67 -18.43 24.51
N PHE A 43 -16.67 -17.53 24.52
CA PHE A 43 -16.64 -16.31 23.71
C PHE A 43 -16.20 -15.11 24.54
N SER A 44 -15.21 -14.39 24.04
CA SER A 44 -14.82 -13.07 24.50
C SER A 44 -14.68 -12.13 23.29
N ALA A 45 -15.20 -10.91 23.41
CA ALA A 45 -15.37 -9.97 22.29
C ALA A 45 -14.08 -9.64 21.55
N TYR A 46 -12.95 -9.66 22.27
CA TYR A 46 -11.64 -9.34 21.72
C TYR A 46 -10.65 -10.49 21.73
N LYS A 47 -11.07 -11.70 22.10
CA LYS A 47 -10.20 -12.88 22.11
C LYS A 47 -9.55 -13.09 20.74
N GLU A 48 -8.24 -13.30 20.75
CA GLU A 48 -7.45 -13.55 19.53
C GLU A 48 -7.76 -14.96 18.99
N ALA A 49 -7.90 -15.09 17.68
CA ALA A 49 -8.32 -16.31 17.02
C ALA A 49 -7.31 -16.81 15.95
N GLY A 50 -6.02 -16.64 16.23
CA GLY A 50 -4.92 -17.17 15.44
C GLY A 50 -4.32 -16.19 14.42
N ASP A 51 -5.09 -15.18 13.99
CA ASP A 51 -4.72 -14.22 12.95
C ASP A 51 -4.85 -12.74 13.36
N GLY A 52 -5.00 -12.47 14.65
CA GLY A 52 -5.24 -11.13 15.19
C GLY A 52 -6.67 -10.62 15.03
N ILE A 53 -7.55 -11.38 14.36
CA ILE A 53 -8.95 -11.01 14.12
C ILE A 53 -9.86 -11.76 15.10
N SER A 54 -10.54 -11.02 15.97
CA SER A 54 -11.50 -11.60 16.89
C SER A 54 -12.77 -12.07 16.19
N SER A 55 -13.41 -13.10 16.74
CA SER A 55 -14.80 -13.41 16.43
C SER A 55 -15.73 -12.32 17.00
N ARG A 56 -16.88 -12.14 16.39
CA ARG A 56 -17.86 -11.15 16.81
C ARG A 56 -19.29 -11.64 16.63
N THR A 57 -20.19 -11.08 17.37
CA THR A 57 -21.63 -11.23 17.16
C THR A 57 -22.19 -10.00 16.42
N LEU A 58 -23.40 -10.11 15.90
CA LEU A 58 -24.14 -8.99 15.33
C LEU A 58 -25.26 -8.56 16.29
N PRO A 59 -25.65 -7.29 16.31
CA PRO A 59 -26.81 -6.84 17.06
C PRO A 59 -28.07 -7.66 16.69
N GLY A 60 -28.87 -8.00 17.68
CA GLY A 60 -30.09 -8.81 17.50
C GLY A 60 -29.90 -10.31 17.68
N ILE A 61 -28.67 -10.79 17.96
CA ILE A 61 -28.44 -12.20 18.30
C ILE A 61 -29.20 -12.58 19.59
N GLN A 62 -29.90 -13.72 19.58
CA GLN A 62 -30.73 -14.18 20.69
C GLN A 62 -29.94 -15.06 21.67
N HIS A 63 -28.86 -14.49 22.23
CA HIS A 63 -28.00 -15.21 23.18
C HIS A 63 -27.34 -14.21 24.16
N SER A 64 -27.33 -14.56 25.47
CA SER A 64 -26.80 -13.67 26.51
C SER A 64 -25.34 -13.29 26.35
N LYS A 65 -24.49 -14.20 25.87
CA LYS A 65 -23.06 -13.93 25.56
C LYS A 65 -22.90 -13.03 24.35
N GLY A 66 -23.92 -12.83 23.52
CA GLY A 66 -23.84 -12.03 22.31
C GLY A 66 -23.96 -10.53 22.54
N ALA A 67 -24.42 -10.12 23.73
CA ALA A 67 -24.55 -8.72 24.13
C ALA A 67 -23.35 -8.32 25.00
N TYR A 68 -22.53 -7.40 24.51
CA TYR A 68 -21.37 -6.89 25.23
C TYR A 68 -21.13 -5.42 24.87
N LEU A 69 -20.48 -4.70 25.77
CA LEU A 69 -20.08 -3.31 25.54
C LEU A 69 -18.77 -3.25 24.79
N ASN A 70 -18.75 -2.60 23.62
CA ASN A 70 -17.50 -2.28 22.92
C ASN A 70 -16.85 -1.04 23.54
N ARG A 71 -15.56 -1.15 23.90
CA ARG A 71 -14.74 -0.01 24.30
C ARG A 71 -13.65 0.28 23.29
N GLY A 72 -13.50 1.53 22.92
CA GLY A 72 -12.38 2.00 22.09
C GLY A 72 -11.11 2.30 22.89
N SER A 73 -11.24 2.54 24.21
CA SER A 73 -10.13 2.79 25.14
C SER A 73 -9.46 1.49 25.61
N GLY A 74 -8.61 1.56 26.65
CA GLY A 74 -7.98 0.39 27.27
C GLY A 74 -9.01 -0.68 27.66
N HIS A 75 -8.78 -1.92 27.27
CA HIS A 75 -9.66 -3.04 27.54
C HIS A 75 -8.89 -4.37 27.51
N ASN A 76 -9.41 -5.37 28.20
CA ASN A 76 -8.96 -6.75 28.11
C ASN A 76 -9.71 -7.53 27.00
N GLU A 77 -9.45 -8.82 26.88
CA GLU A 77 -10.09 -9.67 25.87
C GLU A 77 -11.62 -9.80 26.02
N LYS A 78 -12.15 -9.55 27.24
CA LYS A 78 -13.59 -9.61 27.56
C LYS A 78 -14.32 -8.30 27.31
N ALA A 79 -13.66 -7.28 26.75
CA ALA A 79 -14.18 -5.91 26.58
C ALA A 79 -14.34 -5.14 27.89
N GLU A 80 -13.79 -5.60 29.01
CA GLU A 80 -13.77 -4.87 30.26
C GLU A 80 -12.68 -3.80 30.25
N TYR A 81 -12.94 -2.65 30.88
CA TYR A 81 -11.92 -1.60 31.02
C TYR A 81 -10.68 -2.12 31.76
N SER A 82 -9.51 -1.84 31.25
CA SER A 82 -8.25 -2.22 31.86
C SER A 82 -7.15 -1.23 31.57
N GLU A 83 -6.36 -0.88 32.58
CA GLU A 83 -5.11 -0.12 32.53
C GLU A 83 -3.89 -0.98 32.84
N ARG A 84 -4.07 -2.31 32.94
CA ARG A 84 -2.99 -3.24 33.21
C ARG A 84 -2.01 -3.30 32.05
N GLN A 85 -0.72 -3.38 32.37
CA GLN A 85 0.36 -3.41 31.37
C GLN A 85 0.25 -4.64 30.45
N GLU A 86 -0.13 -5.79 31.02
CA GLU A 86 -0.27 -7.04 30.27
C GLU A 86 -1.39 -6.95 29.23
N ASP A 87 -2.54 -6.37 29.60
CA ASP A 87 -3.67 -6.18 28.68
C ASP A 87 -3.33 -5.19 27.57
N TYR A 88 -2.55 -4.15 27.88
CA TYR A 88 -2.09 -3.18 26.90
C TYR A 88 -1.12 -3.81 25.88
N SER A 89 -0.12 -4.52 26.35
CA SER A 89 0.87 -5.22 25.51
C SER A 89 0.19 -6.26 24.62
N TRP A 90 -0.65 -7.10 25.20
CA TRP A 90 -1.44 -8.09 24.47
C TRP A 90 -2.28 -7.46 23.35
N LYS A 91 -2.94 -6.32 23.61
CA LYS A 91 -3.74 -5.61 22.61
C LYS A 91 -2.88 -5.13 21.44
N LEU A 92 -1.71 -4.56 21.71
CA LEU A 92 -0.80 -4.10 20.67
C LEU A 92 -0.24 -5.26 19.83
N ASP A 93 0.15 -6.36 20.47
CA ASP A 93 0.62 -7.56 19.76
C ASP A 93 -0.46 -8.15 18.88
N LYS A 94 -1.70 -8.20 19.37
CA LYS A 94 -2.86 -8.62 18.57
C LYS A 94 -3.10 -7.70 17.38
N LEU A 95 -3.01 -6.37 17.55
CA LEU A 95 -3.16 -5.42 16.45
C LEU A 95 -2.04 -5.57 15.42
N ASN A 96 -0.80 -5.80 15.86
CA ASN A 96 0.31 -6.08 14.96
C ASN A 96 0.07 -7.37 14.15
N LYS A 97 -0.40 -8.43 14.81
CA LYS A 97 -0.77 -9.68 14.11
C LYS A 97 -1.90 -9.47 13.10
N LYS A 98 -2.93 -8.69 13.49
CA LYS A 98 -4.01 -8.30 12.57
C LYS A 98 -3.49 -7.49 11.36
N TRP A 99 -2.52 -6.62 11.58
CA TRP A 99 -1.87 -5.85 10.53
C TRP A 99 -1.15 -6.74 9.52
N LYS A 100 -0.40 -7.73 10.01
CA LYS A 100 0.24 -8.75 9.16
C LYS A 100 -0.79 -9.55 8.35
N THR A 101 -1.88 -9.95 8.98
CA THR A 101 -2.99 -10.61 8.28
C THR A 101 -3.63 -9.69 7.22
N ALA A 102 -3.73 -8.40 7.47
CA ALA A 102 -4.28 -7.45 6.50
C ALA A 102 -3.47 -7.40 5.20
N LYS A 103 -2.14 -7.50 5.27
CA LYS A 103 -1.25 -7.54 4.07
C LYS A 103 -1.64 -8.65 3.09
N THR A 104 -2.11 -9.79 3.59
CA THR A 104 -2.55 -10.94 2.75
C THR A 104 -3.99 -10.83 2.24
N ARG A 105 -4.73 -9.79 2.64
CA ARG A 105 -6.16 -9.63 2.34
C ARG A 105 -6.47 -8.39 1.51
N VAL A 106 -5.55 -7.45 1.42
CA VAL A 106 -5.70 -6.24 0.61
C VAL A 106 -5.51 -6.56 -0.89
N PRO A 107 -6.07 -5.74 -1.79
CA PRO A 107 -5.85 -5.92 -3.22
C PRO A 107 -4.35 -5.89 -3.58
N PRO A 108 -3.86 -6.83 -4.41
CA PRO A 108 -2.48 -6.82 -4.88
C PRO A 108 -2.18 -5.59 -5.73
N SER A 109 -0.91 -5.23 -5.86
CA SER A 109 -0.44 -4.18 -6.75
C SER A 109 -0.66 -4.54 -8.22
N VAL A 110 -0.62 -3.56 -9.11
CA VAL A 110 -0.49 -3.81 -10.56
C VAL A 110 0.99 -3.71 -10.90
N ILE A 111 1.55 -4.79 -11.40
CA ILE A 111 2.98 -4.90 -11.73
C ILE A 111 3.15 -5.22 -13.22
N GLU A 112 4.05 -4.50 -13.87
CA GLU A 112 4.49 -4.74 -15.23
C GLU A 112 6.02 -4.83 -15.24
N LEU A 113 6.57 -5.99 -15.59
CA LEU A 113 8.01 -6.24 -15.59
C LEU A 113 8.55 -6.28 -17.02
N SER A 114 9.76 -5.78 -17.18
CA SER A 114 10.57 -5.92 -18.39
C SER A 114 11.85 -6.67 -18.04
N SER A 115 12.11 -7.76 -18.73
CA SER A 115 13.23 -8.68 -18.45
C SER A 115 14.64 -8.08 -18.61
N LYS A 116 14.76 -6.82 -19.01
CA LYS A 116 16.04 -6.20 -19.40
C LYS A 116 16.43 -4.99 -18.55
N THR A 117 15.74 -4.73 -17.45
CA THR A 117 15.98 -3.50 -16.68
C THR A 117 15.77 -3.70 -15.20
N LYS A 118 16.47 -2.90 -14.42
CA LYS A 118 16.27 -2.73 -12.97
C LYS A 118 15.90 -1.28 -12.61
N LEU A 119 15.53 -0.49 -13.62
CA LEU A 119 14.91 0.82 -13.47
C LEU A 119 13.39 0.63 -13.30
N ALA A 120 12.81 1.24 -12.29
CA ALA A 120 11.39 1.12 -12.02
C ALA A 120 10.71 2.45 -11.72
N PHE A 121 9.40 2.47 -11.96
CA PHE A 121 8.51 3.53 -11.52
C PHE A 121 7.45 2.97 -10.57
N ILE A 122 7.22 3.67 -9.46
CA ILE A 122 6.16 3.35 -8.51
C ILE A 122 5.21 4.54 -8.43
N THR A 123 3.90 4.27 -8.44
CA THR A 123 2.86 5.29 -8.30
C THR A 123 1.59 4.73 -7.68
N PHE A 124 0.59 5.58 -7.48
CA PHE A 124 -0.77 5.22 -7.08
C PHE A 124 -1.79 6.15 -7.77
N GLY A 125 -3.05 5.76 -7.72
CA GLY A 125 -4.16 6.60 -8.19
C GLY A 125 -4.14 6.88 -9.70
N PRO A 126 -4.49 8.10 -10.15
CA PRO A 126 -4.69 8.46 -11.54
C PRO A 126 -3.41 8.64 -12.35
N ASN A 127 -2.26 8.68 -11.72
CA ASN A 127 -0.97 8.99 -12.35
C ASN A 127 -0.50 7.95 -13.39
N THR A 128 -1.23 6.84 -13.49
CA THR A 128 -0.85 5.67 -14.31
C THR A 128 -0.73 6.02 -15.80
N ASP A 129 -1.66 6.81 -16.35
CA ASP A 129 -1.70 7.09 -17.79
C ASP A 129 -0.54 7.98 -18.21
N SER A 130 -0.25 9.06 -17.47
CA SER A 130 0.90 9.94 -17.74
C SER A 130 2.23 9.22 -17.53
N LEU A 131 2.29 8.28 -16.61
CA LEU A 131 3.49 7.49 -16.37
C LEU A 131 3.69 6.43 -17.46
N LYS A 132 2.60 5.88 -18.01
CA LYS A 132 2.66 5.01 -19.19
C LYS A 132 3.25 5.76 -20.38
N GLU A 133 2.78 6.97 -20.65
CA GLU A 133 3.32 7.83 -21.72
C GLU A 133 4.82 8.10 -21.54
N LEU A 134 5.29 8.31 -20.30
CA LEU A 134 6.72 8.42 -20.03
C LEU A 134 7.46 7.13 -20.37
N ARG A 135 6.93 5.98 -19.98
CA ARG A 135 7.57 4.68 -20.22
C ARG A 135 7.65 4.37 -21.72
N ASP A 136 6.59 4.69 -22.48
CA ASP A 136 6.57 4.55 -23.95
C ASP A 136 7.64 5.45 -24.58
N TYR A 137 7.74 6.72 -24.16
CA TYR A 137 8.80 7.64 -24.59
C TYR A 137 10.23 7.14 -24.27
N LEU A 138 10.42 6.52 -23.09
CA LEU A 138 11.71 5.97 -22.71
C LEU A 138 12.05 4.71 -23.55
N LEU A 139 11.05 3.90 -23.86
CA LEU A 139 11.22 2.69 -24.69
C LEU A 139 11.67 3.07 -26.12
N GLU A 140 11.14 4.14 -26.70
CA GLU A 140 11.61 4.69 -27.99
C GLU A 140 13.10 5.09 -27.94
N LYS A 141 13.63 5.39 -26.75
CA LYS A 141 15.04 5.70 -26.51
C LYS A 141 15.85 4.47 -26.05
N ASN A 142 15.32 3.27 -26.21
CA ASN A 142 15.89 1.99 -25.75
C ASN A 142 16.15 1.95 -24.23
N ILE A 143 15.33 2.65 -23.45
CA ILE A 143 15.33 2.60 -21.98
C ILE A 143 14.07 1.88 -21.52
N SER A 144 14.21 0.62 -21.15
CA SER A 144 13.14 -0.17 -20.56
C SER A 144 12.96 0.18 -19.09
N SER A 145 11.73 0.03 -18.56
CA SER A 145 11.45 0.24 -17.15
C SER A 145 10.37 -0.71 -16.63
N ASN A 146 10.52 -1.12 -15.39
CA ASN A 146 9.50 -1.83 -14.62
C ASN A 146 8.48 -0.83 -14.05
N PHE A 147 7.31 -1.33 -13.69
CA PHE A 147 6.24 -0.49 -13.18
C PHE A 147 5.48 -1.19 -12.07
N LEU A 148 5.19 -0.45 -11.00
CA LEU A 148 4.30 -0.88 -9.94
C LEU A 148 3.30 0.23 -9.60
N ARG A 149 2.01 -0.11 -9.63
CA ARG A 149 0.94 0.75 -9.09
C ARG A 149 0.44 0.19 -7.78
N VAL A 150 0.68 0.93 -6.70
CA VAL A 150 0.13 0.64 -5.38
C VAL A 150 -1.39 0.82 -5.41
N ARG A 151 -2.12 -0.17 -4.88
CA ARG A 151 -3.59 -0.18 -4.82
C ARG A 151 -4.14 -0.19 -3.41
N SER A 152 -3.30 -0.51 -2.43
CA SER A 152 -3.74 -0.72 -1.06
C SER A 152 -2.64 -0.44 -0.05
N PHE A 153 -3.07 -0.18 1.18
CA PHE A 153 -2.23 -0.10 2.37
C PHE A 153 -2.94 -0.82 3.52
N PRO A 154 -2.27 -1.68 4.31
CA PRO A 154 -0.83 -1.97 4.28
C PRO A 154 -0.37 -2.52 2.92
N PHE A 155 0.91 -2.33 2.60
CA PHE A 155 1.45 -2.85 1.35
C PHE A 155 1.36 -4.38 1.32
N PRO A 156 0.84 -4.99 0.24
CA PRO A 156 0.87 -6.43 0.05
C PRO A 156 2.31 -6.94 -0.19
N GLU A 157 2.51 -8.24 -0.07
CA GLU A 157 3.84 -8.88 -0.19
C GLU A 157 4.50 -8.69 -1.56
N ASP A 158 3.70 -8.47 -2.61
CA ASP A 158 4.19 -8.22 -3.96
C ASP A 158 5.01 -6.91 -4.09
N VAL A 159 4.80 -5.94 -3.19
CA VAL A 159 5.58 -4.70 -3.17
C VAL A 159 7.03 -4.98 -2.76
N GLU A 160 7.25 -5.75 -1.68
CA GLU A 160 8.58 -6.10 -1.20
C GLU A 160 9.36 -6.87 -2.28
N SER A 161 8.76 -7.93 -2.82
CA SER A 161 9.36 -8.72 -3.91
C SER A 161 9.69 -7.88 -5.14
N PHE A 162 8.86 -6.87 -5.45
CA PHE A 162 9.16 -5.95 -6.54
C PHE A 162 10.37 -5.07 -6.24
N LEU A 163 10.48 -4.54 -5.01
CA LEU A 163 11.59 -3.66 -4.61
C LEU A 163 12.94 -4.37 -4.64
N GLU A 164 12.99 -5.64 -4.21
CA GLU A 164 14.21 -6.47 -4.20
C GLU A 164 14.86 -6.62 -5.57
N GLU A 165 14.06 -6.54 -6.63
CA GLU A 165 14.52 -6.73 -8.02
C GLU A 165 15.05 -5.44 -8.67
N GLN A 166 14.95 -4.28 -8.00
CA GLN A 166 15.27 -3.00 -8.59
C GLN A 166 16.62 -2.44 -8.10
N GLU A 167 17.25 -1.63 -8.94
CA GLU A 167 18.46 -0.86 -8.59
C GLU A 167 18.21 0.65 -8.54
N GLU A 168 17.16 1.12 -9.23
CA GLU A 168 16.78 2.52 -9.26
C GLU A 168 15.26 2.66 -9.40
N ILE A 169 14.64 3.35 -8.46
CA ILE A 169 13.19 3.52 -8.40
C ILE A 169 12.83 5.01 -8.41
N PHE A 170 11.89 5.39 -9.26
CA PHE A 170 11.24 6.69 -9.24
C PHE A 170 9.83 6.57 -8.67
N VAL A 171 9.61 7.15 -7.50
CA VAL A 171 8.27 7.25 -6.89
C VAL A 171 7.62 8.53 -7.38
N VAL A 172 6.52 8.37 -8.11
CA VAL A 172 5.81 9.45 -8.80
C VAL A 172 4.49 9.73 -8.12
N GLU A 173 4.31 10.95 -7.59
CA GLU A 173 3.16 11.28 -6.75
C GLU A 173 2.74 12.76 -6.80
N GLN A 174 1.44 12.99 -6.56
CA GLN A 174 0.83 14.32 -6.58
C GLN A 174 0.75 14.93 -5.17
N ASN A 175 1.89 15.05 -4.52
CA ASN A 175 2.00 15.78 -3.27
C ASN A 175 3.40 16.37 -3.12
N ARG A 176 3.54 17.36 -2.21
CA ARG A 176 4.79 18.07 -1.97
C ARG A 176 5.79 17.24 -1.16
N ASP A 177 5.31 16.39 -0.29
CA ASP A 177 6.10 15.84 0.80
C ASP A 177 6.57 14.40 0.54
N ALA A 178 6.37 13.88 -0.69
CA ALA A 178 6.76 12.52 -1.07
C ALA A 178 6.19 11.44 -0.11
N GLN A 179 4.89 11.53 0.18
CA GLN A 179 4.23 10.72 1.23
C GLN A 179 4.27 9.22 0.93
N LEU A 180 4.06 8.81 -0.34
CA LEU A 180 4.17 7.39 -0.71
C LEU A 180 5.61 6.90 -0.53
N LYS A 181 6.61 7.69 -0.98
CA LYS A 181 8.02 7.33 -0.77
C LYS A 181 8.36 7.23 0.71
N GLN A 182 7.85 8.13 1.56
CA GLN A 182 8.05 8.07 3.00
C GLN A 182 7.46 6.77 3.59
N LEU A 183 6.24 6.39 3.20
CA LEU A 183 5.62 5.14 3.63
C LEU A 183 6.41 3.91 3.17
N LEU A 184 6.84 3.88 1.91
CA LEU A 184 7.68 2.80 1.38
C LEU A 184 9.03 2.72 2.11
N SER A 185 9.68 3.86 2.35
CA SER A 185 10.95 3.91 3.07
C SER A 185 10.84 3.52 4.54
N GLY A 186 9.70 3.79 5.17
CA GLY A 186 9.43 3.39 6.55
C GLY A 186 9.14 1.91 6.69
N GLU A 187 8.46 1.31 5.71
CA GLU A 187 8.13 -0.12 5.71
C GLU A 187 9.29 -1.00 5.21
N PHE A 188 10.09 -0.49 4.24
CA PHE A 188 11.20 -1.16 3.57
C PHE A 188 12.47 -0.28 3.60
N PRO A 189 13.06 -0.03 4.78
CA PRO A 189 14.17 0.92 4.93
C PRO A 189 15.42 0.55 4.15
N GLU A 190 15.66 -0.75 3.92
CA GLU A 190 16.77 -1.29 3.13
C GLU A 190 16.75 -0.89 1.67
N HIS A 191 15.56 -0.55 1.13
CA HIS A 191 15.39 -0.10 -0.26
C HIS A 191 15.29 1.43 -0.39
N SER A 192 15.30 2.20 0.71
CA SER A 192 15.07 3.64 0.70
C SER A 192 16.07 4.43 -0.14
N PHE A 193 17.33 3.97 -0.18
CA PHE A 193 18.44 4.65 -0.87
C PHE A 193 18.34 4.58 -2.40
N ILE A 194 17.64 3.59 -2.97
CA ILE A 194 17.41 3.47 -4.42
C ILE A 194 16.20 4.27 -4.90
N MET A 195 15.38 4.83 -3.98
CA MET A 195 14.15 5.55 -4.28
C MET A 195 14.41 7.05 -4.48
N LYS A 196 13.92 7.59 -5.58
CA LYS A 196 13.93 9.01 -5.93
C LYS A 196 12.50 9.50 -6.13
N SER A 197 12.24 10.77 -5.86
CA SER A 197 10.90 11.35 -6.01
C SER A 197 10.76 12.13 -7.30
N ILE A 198 9.59 11.98 -7.94
CA ILE A 198 9.08 12.90 -8.95
C ILE A 198 7.75 13.43 -8.39
N LEU A 199 7.67 14.73 -8.12
CA LEU A 199 6.55 15.34 -7.40
C LEU A 199 5.88 16.42 -8.23
N GLN A 200 4.55 16.46 -8.19
CA GLN A 200 3.75 17.59 -8.68
C GLN A 200 2.73 17.98 -7.62
N TYR A 201 2.63 19.27 -7.30
CA TYR A 201 1.72 19.78 -6.25
C TYR A 201 1.19 21.19 -6.56
N ASP A 202 0.96 21.45 -7.84
CA ASP A 202 0.45 22.74 -8.34
C ASP A 202 -1.08 22.74 -8.57
N GLY A 203 -1.78 21.73 -8.06
CA GLY A 203 -3.24 21.60 -8.17
C GLY A 203 -3.74 21.08 -9.53
N ARG A 204 -2.84 20.75 -10.44
CA ARG A 204 -3.18 20.17 -11.76
C ARG A 204 -2.95 18.65 -11.75
N PRO A 205 -3.66 17.91 -12.62
CA PRO A 205 -3.33 16.50 -12.87
C PRO A 205 -1.87 16.32 -13.26
N LEU A 206 -1.29 15.18 -12.91
CA LEU A 206 0.10 14.87 -13.25
C LEU A 206 0.24 14.70 -14.77
N MET A 207 1.09 15.54 -15.37
CA MET A 207 1.28 15.56 -16.82
C MET A 207 2.61 14.89 -17.23
N PHE A 208 2.60 14.17 -18.34
CA PHE A 208 3.79 13.58 -18.95
C PHE A 208 4.97 14.56 -19.07
N SER A 209 4.72 15.77 -19.57
CA SER A 209 5.75 16.80 -19.75
C SER A 209 6.46 17.15 -18.44
N HIS A 210 5.74 17.18 -17.33
CA HIS A 210 6.28 17.47 -16.01
C HIS A 210 7.13 16.31 -15.48
N ILE A 211 6.61 15.07 -15.57
CA ILE A 211 7.34 13.87 -15.17
C ILE A 211 8.63 13.73 -15.97
N LYS A 212 8.53 13.88 -17.30
CA LYS A 212 9.67 13.81 -18.22
C LYS A 212 10.78 14.81 -17.88
N LYS A 213 10.41 16.07 -17.58
CA LYS A 213 11.38 17.10 -17.20
C LYS A 213 12.14 16.73 -15.94
N GLN A 214 11.44 16.31 -14.89
CA GLN A 214 12.07 15.91 -13.64
C GLN A 214 12.89 14.63 -13.81
N PHE A 215 12.35 13.61 -14.48
CA PHE A 215 13.08 12.38 -14.76
C PHE A 215 14.39 12.65 -15.48
N ASN A 216 14.36 13.43 -16.56
CA ASN A 216 15.54 13.75 -17.33
C ASN A 216 16.60 14.45 -16.48
N SER A 217 16.22 15.43 -15.68
CA SER A 217 17.14 16.12 -14.77
C SER A 217 17.78 15.16 -13.75
N ILE A 218 17.02 14.25 -13.17
CA ILE A 218 17.55 13.33 -12.15
C ILE A 218 18.36 12.19 -12.79
N TYR A 219 17.88 11.62 -13.89
CA TYR A 219 18.44 10.40 -14.49
C TYR A 219 19.65 10.69 -15.36
N PHE A 220 19.56 11.70 -16.28
CA PHE A 220 20.63 11.98 -17.23
C PHE A 220 21.72 12.88 -16.66
N ASP A 221 21.39 13.92 -15.87
CA ASP A 221 22.41 14.81 -15.31
C ASP A 221 23.36 14.08 -14.35
N ARG A 222 22.87 13.06 -13.63
CA ARG A 222 23.74 12.20 -12.80
C ARG A 222 24.69 11.32 -13.63
N LYS A 223 24.25 10.81 -14.79
CA LYS A 223 25.13 10.02 -15.66
C LYS A 223 26.25 10.89 -16.24
N ILE A 224 25.96 12.13 -16.58
CA ILE A 224 26.96 13.09 -17.06
C ILE A 224 27.98 13.42 -15.96
N ASN A 225 27.54 13.63 -14.74
CA ASN A 225 28.43 13.90 -13.60
C ASN A 225 29.27 12.70 -13.17
N LYS A 226 28.75 11.47 -13.27
CA LYS A 226 29.57 10.25 -13.04
C LYS A 226 30.68 10.08 -14.10
N ILE A 227 30.45 10.47 -15.33
CA ILE A 227 31.45 10.42 -16.42
C ILE A 227 32.53 11.49 -16.22
N LYS A 228 32.19 12.68 -15.64
CA LYS A 228 33.14 13.73 -15.36
C LYS A 228 34.05 13.51 -14.14
N VAL A 229 33.78 12.51 -13.32
CA VAL A 229 34.53 12.17 -12.09
C VAL A 229 35.50 11.02 -12.29
N ILE A 230 35.76 10.55 -13.51
CA ILE A 230 36.91 9.70 -13.77
C ILE A 230 38.13 10.64 -13.83
N PRO A 231 39.03 10.68 -12.82
CA PRO A 231 40.25 11.42 -12.94
C PRO A 231 41.03 10.83 -14.12
N SER A 232 41.48 11.70 -15.04
CA SER A 232 42.48 11.30 -16.00
C SER A 232 43.70 10.83 -15.20
N GLN A 233 43.85 9.54 -14.97
CA GLN A 233 45.13 8.95 -14.63
C GLN A 233 45.93 9.00 -15.92
N PHE A 234 46.70 10.09 -16.06
CA PHE A 234 47.91 10.18 -16.89
C PHE A 234 48.31 11.67 -16.92
N ASP A 235 49.06 12.08 -15.90
CA ASP A 235 50.07 13.11 -16.05
C ASP A 235 51.32 12.61 -15.35
N PHE A 236 52.28 12.22 -16.17
CA PHE A 236 53.67 12.01 -15.78
C PHE A 236 54.37 13.37 -15.64
#